data_88038ae98059daf48ec8bcdc95972b2d
#
_entry.id   88038ae98059daf48ec8bcdc95972b2d
#
_cell.length_a   1.000
_cell.length_b   1.000
_cell.length_c   1.000
_cell.angle_alpha   90.00
_cell.angle_beta   90.00
_cell.angle_gamma   90.00
#
_symmetry.space_group_name_H-M   'P 1'
#
loop_
_entity.id
_entity.type
_entity.pdbx_description
1 polymer ?
#
loop_
_entity_poly.entity_id
_entity_poly.type
_entity_poly.pdbx_seq_one_letter_code
_entity_poly.pdbx_strand_id
1 'polypeptide(L)'
;MANIREIRERIESIQQILKITNAMYLISSSKLKKARKSLDATTPYFEKLQSTIESILEHTPHTRQFYFDKRQGVSDDKRKKGYIVITADKGLCGSYNHNILRYTEQKLSEAKYIDNCYLFVMGHVGRMYFQNRMKSDKKAYVDGEFLYTTQNPTLYRAREIAELVLEKFEKKELDEVYLIYTQMTNSSQFEPKTVQLLPFSRRHLGKANDGTMKKLPKASFVPSPEEVMAYLIPDFAKGIIYGAMVEAFCCEQQARMTAMDSATKSAKDIIKELSLLYNRARQASITQEITEVCGGAESINS
;
A
#
# COMPACT_ATOMS: atom_id res chain seq x y z
N MET A 1 21.11 15.87 -39.63
CA MET A 1 19.76 16.49 -39.40
C MET A 1 18.83 15.38 -38.87
N ALA A 2 18.03 15.65 -37.82
CA ALA A 2 17.08 14.67 -37.35
C ALA A 2 16.05 14.35 -38.46
N ASN A 3 15.85 13.09 -38.78
CA ASN A 3 14.96 12.65 -39.83
C ASN A 3 13.53 13.06 -39.48
N ILE A 4 12.84 13.83 -40.32
CA ILE A 4 11.46 14.30 -40.14
C ILE A 4 10.51 13.12 -39.78
N ARG A 5 10.75 11.98 -40.40
CA ARG A 5 10.03 10.75 -40.16
C ARG A 5 10.20 10.26 -38.71
N GLU A 6 11.41 10.27 -38.18
CA GLU A 6 11.73 9.86 -36.81
C GLU A 6 11.06 10.77 -35.77
N ILE A 7 11.06 12.10 -35.99
CA ILE A 7 10.40 13.07 -35.13
C ILE A 7 8.89 12.78 -35.09
N ARG A 8 8.28 12.50 -36.23
CA ARG A 8 6.87 12.18 -36.34
C ARG A 8 6.51 10.89 -35.61
N GLU A 9 7.26 9.81 -35.81
CA GLU A 9 7.09 8.54 -35.13
C GLU A 9 7.20 8.71 -33.60
N ARG A 10 8.11 9.57 -33.14
CA ARG A 10 8.27 9.88 -31.72
C ARG A 10 7.08 10.66 -31.16
N ILE A 11 6.54 11.63 -31.91
CA ILE A 11 5.30 12.35 -31.52
C ILE A 11 4.14 11.36 -31.37
N GLU A 12 3.94 10.48 -32.34
CA GLU A 12 2.88 9.47 -32.31
C GLU A 12 3.02 8.53 -31.11
N SER A 13 4.25 8.08 -30.79
CA SER A 13 4.53 7.24 -29.61
C SER A 13 4.17 7.96 -28.31
N ILE A 14 4.57 9.22 -28.14
CA ILE A 14 4.26 9.98 -26.91
C ILE A 14 2.77 10.28 -26.79
N GLN A 15 2.06 10.49 -27.90
CA GLN A 15 0.60 10.61 -27.90
C GLN A 15 -0.09 9.34 -27.40
N GLN A 16 0.45 8.16 -27.72
CA GLN A 16 -0.04 6.88 -27.17
C GLN A 16 0.19 6.81 -25.65
N ILE A 17 1.39 7.18 -25.21
CA ILE A 17 1.71 7.23 -23.76
C ILE A 17 0.74 8.17 -23.04
N LEU A 18 0.45 9.34 -23.59
CA LEU A 18 -0.48 10.30 -23.02
C LEU A 18 -1.90 9.73 -22.87
N LYS A 19 -2.39 8.97 -23.85
CA LYS A 19 -3.69 8.29 -23.75
C LYS A 19 -3.69 7.26 -22.61
N ILE A 20 -2.62 6.47 -22.49
CA ILE A 20 -2.47 5.44 -21.45
C ILE A 20 -2.41 6.08 -20.06
N THR A 21 -1.61 7.13 -19.87
CA THR A 21 -1.47 7.80 -18.56
C THR A 21 -2.78 8.43 -18.10
N ASN A 22 -3.53 9.07 -19.02
CA ASN A 22 -4.85 9.61 -18.73
C ASN A 22 -5.85 8.50 -18.33
N ALA A 23 -5.87 7.37 -19.05
CA ALA A 23 -6.74 6.24 -18.72
C ALA A 23 -6.39 5.67 -17.32
N MET A 24 -5.10 5.52 -17.04
CA MET A 24 -4.64 5.03 -15.71
C MET A 24 -5.00 6.00 -14.58
N TYR A 25 -4.91 7.31 -14.81
CA TYR A 25 -5.36 8.32 -13.86
C TYR A 25 -6.85 8.15 -13.53
N LEU A 26 -7.71 8.04 -14.53
CA LEU A 26 -9.15 7.88 -14.36
C LEU A 26 -9.53 6.59 -13.65
N ILE A 27 -8.88 5.47 -14.01
CA ILE A 27 -9.08 4.17 -13.36
C ILE A 27 -8.69 4.25 -11.88
N SER A 28 -7.54 4.84 -11.55
CA SER A 28 -7.08 4.99 -10.19
C SER A 28 -8.00 5.88 -9.36
N SER A 29 -8.51 6.98 -9.95
CA SER A 29 -9.49 7.86 -9.32
C SER A 29 -10.80 7.12 -8.97
N SER A 30 -11.31 6.33 -9.91
CA SER A 30 -12.52 5.52 -9.68
C SER A 30 -12.31 4.47 -8.58
N LYS A 31 -11.18 3.77 -8.60
CA LYS A 31 -10.81 2.77 -7.58
C LYS A 31 -10.68 3.41 -6.19
N LEU A 32 -10.03 4.57 -6.10
CA LEU A 32 -9.89 5.33 -4.86
C LEU A 32 -11.24 5.70 -4.25
N LYS A 33 -12.15 6.25 -5.06
CA LYS A 33 -13.52 6.60 -4.60
C LYS A 33 -14.27 5.38 -4.08
N LYS A 34 -14.20 4.26 -4.81
CA LYS A 34 -14.85 3.01 -4.39
C LYS A 34 -14.29 2.48 -3.08
N ALA A 35 -12.97 2.48 -2.92
CA ALA A 35 -12.31 2.01 -1.70
C ALA A 35 -12.67 2.87 -0.48
N ARG A 36 -12.63 4.21 -0.61
CA ARG A 36 -13.05 5.12 0.46
C ARG A 36 -14.50 4.87 0.87
N LYS A 37 -15.42 4.77 -0.08
CA LYS A 37 -16.82 4.47 0.22
C LYS A 37 -17.00 3.16 0.98
N SER A 38 -16.23 2.12 0.64
CA SER A 38 -16.26 0.84 1.36
C SER A 38 -15.72 0.97 2.78
N LEU A 39 -14.67 1.76 3.00
CA LEU A 39 -14.12 2.02 4.32
C LEU A 39 -15.13 2.79 5.18
N ASP A 40 -15.67 3.89 4.66
CA ASP A 40 -16.67 4.72 5.36
C ASP A 40 -17.90 3.90 5.78
N ALA A 41 -18.32 2.95 4.96
CA ALA A 41 -19.46 2.08 5.28
C ALA A 41 -19.16 1.06 6.40
N THR A 42 -17.91 0.68 6.60
CA THR A 42 -17.51 -0.33 7.60
C THR A 42 -16.96 0.29 8.90
N THR A 43 -16.44 1.51 8.83
CA THR A 43 -15.85 2.23 9.98
C THR A 43 -16.76 2.26 11.21
N PRO A 44 -18.06 2.62 11.13
CA PRO A 44 -18.92 2.68 12.30
C PRO A 44 -19.07 1.34 13.04
N TYR A 45 -19.04 0.23 12.29
CA TYR A 45 -19.07 -1.12 12.87
C TYR A 45 -17.81 -1.36 13.72
N PHE A 46 -16.62 -1.09 13.16
CA PHE A 46 -15.37 -1.32 13.87
C PHE A 46 -15.15 -0.38 15.04
N GLU A 47 -15.59 0.88 14.94
CA GLU A 47 -15.58 1.83 16.07
C GLU A 47 -16.48 1.33 17.21
N LYS A 48 -17.67 0.81 16.89
CA LYS A 48 -18.56 0.25 17.88
C LYS A 48 -17.97 -1.01 18.52
N LEU A 49 -17.34 -1.86 17.74
CA LEU A 49 -16.65 -3.05 18.21
C LEU A 49 -15.52 -2.67 19.18
N GLN A 50 -14.67 -1.72 18.80
CA GLN A 50 -13.61 -1.18 19.65
C GLN A 50 -14.17 -0.64 20.96
N SER A 51 -15.17 0.24 20.92
CA SER A 51 -15.78 0.82 22.12
C SER A 51 -16.38 -0.23 23.05
N THR A 52 -16.92 -1.32 22.49
CA THR A 52 -17.44 -2.45 23.28
C THR A 52 -16.31 -3.20 23.97
N ILE A 53 -15.21 -3.49 23.29
CA ILE A 53 -14.02 -4.13 23.88
C ILE A 53 -13.45 -3.27 25.01
N GLU A 54 -13.32 -1.96 24.79
CA GLU A 54 -12.86 -0.99 25.79
C GLU A 54 -13.75 -1.03 27.04
N SER A 55 -15.06 -1.01 26.87
CA SER A 55 -16.04 -1.10 27.98
C SER A 55 -15.89 -2.41 28.78
N ILE A 56 -15.70 -3.54 28.11
CA ILE A 56 -15.46 -4.82 28.79
C ILE A 56 -14.18 -4.75 29.62
N LEU A 57 -13.10 -4.23 29.06
CA LEU A 57 -11.80 -4.13 29.74
C LEU A 57 -11.81 -3.16 30.93
N GLU A 58 -12.61 -2.10 30.87
CA GLU A 58 -12.81 -1.19 32.00
C GLU A 58 -13.56 -1.83 33.17
N HIS A 59 -14.61 -2.60 32.86
CA HIS A 59 -15.45 -3.23 33.91
C HIS A 59 -14.88 -4.55 34.44
N THR A 60 -14.00 -5.21 33.66
CA THR A 60 -13.38 -6.49 34.01
C THR A 60 -11.86 -6.44 33.82
N PRO A 61 -11.12 -5.67 34.66
CA PRO A 61 -9.68 -5.45 34.48
C PRO A 61 -8.84 -6.72 34.65
N HIS A 62 -9.37 -7.76 35.30
CA HIS A 62 -8.69 -9.03 35.55
C HIS A 62 -8.97 -10.11 34.51
N THR A 63 -9.75 -9.82 33.47
CA THR A 63 -10.03 -10.77 32.39
C THR A 63 -8.73 -11.21 31.71
N ARG A 64 -8.39 -12.48 31.89
CA ARG A 64 -7.25 -13.11 31.23
C ARG A 64 -7.67 -13.53 29.83
N GLN A 65 -7.22 -12.77 28.84
CA GLN A 65 -7.40 -13.12 27.44
C GLN A 65 -6.04 -13.46 26.83
N PHE A 66 -5.97 -14.57 26.13
CA PHE A 66 -4.76 -15.08 25.48
C PHE A 66 -4.12 -14.03 24.54
N TYR A 67 -4.94 -13.26 23.85
CA TYR A 67 -4.48 -12.24 22.89
C TYR A 67 -3.83 -10.99 23.52
N PHE A 68 -3.90 -10.83 24.86
CA PHE A 68 -3.21 -9.78 25.62
C PHE A 68 -1.95 -10.27 26.32
N ASP A 69 -1.66 -11.57 26.21
CA ASP A 69 -0.48 -12.16 26.84
C ASP A 69 0.81 -11.68 26.14
N LYS A 70 1.58 -10.88 26.87
CA LYS A 70 2.87 -10.36 26.39
C LYS A 70 3.99 -11.40 26.41
N ARG A 71 3.70 -12.63 26.81
CA ARG A 71 4.66 -13.72 26.91
C ARG A 71 5.97 -13.31 27.59
N GLN A 72 5.86 -12.73 28.78
CA GLN A 72 7.01 -12.21 29.54
C GLN A 72 8.05 -13.28 29.88
N GLY A 73 7.70 -14.56 29.84
CA GLY A 73 8.61 -15.68 30.04
C GLY A 73 9.49 -16.05 28.84
N VAL A 74 9.25 -15.44 27.66
CA VAL A 74 10.06 -15.65 26.45
C VAL A 74 11.13 -14.57 26.38
N SER A 75 12.40 -14.98 26.42
CA SER A 75 13.54 -14.06 26.28
C SER A 75 13.57 -13.45 24.87
N ASP A 76 14.06 -12.22 24.74
CA ASP A 76 14.06 -11.46 23.50
C ASP A 76 14.77 -12.16 22.33
N ASP A 77 15.79 -12.98 22.65
CA ASP A 77 16.55 -13.77 21.67
C ASP A 77 15.77 -14.93 21.05
N LYS A 78 14.72 -15.40 21.71
CA LYS A 78 13.85 -16.50 21.25
C LYS A 78 12.50 -16.02 20.73
N ARG A 79 12.22 -14.72 20.88
CA ARG A 79 10.93 -14.15 20.53
C ARG A 79 10.71 -14.10 19.01
N LYS A 80 9.68 -14.76 18.55
CA LYS A 80 9.32 -14.85 17.13
C LYS A 80 8.40 -13.70 16.74
N LYS A 81 8.81 -12.91 15.76
CA LYS A 81 8.09 -11.73 15.29
C LYS A 81 7.53 -11.92 13.88
N GLY A 82 6.23 -11.78 13.72
CA GLY A 82 5.56 -11.77 12.42
C GLY A 82 5.35 -10.35 11.92
N TYR A 83 5.69 -10.08 10.66
CA TYR A 83 5.45 -8.80 10.01
C TYR A 83 4.54 -9.01 8.79
N ILE A 84 3.32 -8.49 8.85
CA ILE A 84 2.41 -8.41 7.70
C ILE A 84 2.76 -7.13 6.95
N VAL A 85 3.30 -7.26 5.75
CA VAL A 85 3.74 -6.11 4.94
C VAL A 85 2.81 -5.93 3.76
N ILE A 86 2.20 -4.74 3.62
CA ILE A 86 1.25 -4.43 2.55
C ILE A 86 1.95 -3.57 1.50
N THR A 87 2.24 -4.17 0.33
CA THR A 87 2.81 -3.49 -0.84
C THR A 87 1.82 -3.48 -2.00
N ALA A 88 2.16 -2.90 -3.16
CA ALA A 88 1.30 -2.99 -4.33
C ALA A 88 1.54 -4.27 -5.15
N ASP A 89 0.52 -4.67 -5.92
CA ASP A 89 0.67 -5.74 -6.92
C ASP A 89 1.31 -5.24 -8.22
N LYS A 90 1.19 -3.95 -8.52
CA LYS A 90 1.67 -3.34 -9.77
C LYS A 90 2.50 -2.09 -9.48
N GLY A 91 3.38 -1.74 -10.43
CA GLY A 91 4.16 -0.52 -10.40
C GLY A 91 3.37 0.73 -10.86
N LEU A 92 4.11 1.70 -11.36
CA LEU A 92 3.62 3.00 -11.84
C LEU A 92 2.91 3.83 -10.77
N CYS A 93 3.25 3.64 -9.51
CA CYS A 93 2.74 4.36 -8.34
C CYS A 93 3.82 5.23 -7.66
N GLY A 94 4.71 5.81 -8.46
CA GLY A 94 5.81 6.64 -7.94
C GLY A 94 6.70 5.90 -6.94
N SER A 95 7.02 6.56 -5.84
CA SER A 95 7.88 6.03 -4.78
C SER A 95 7.15 5.10 -3.78
N TYR A 96 5.84 4.86 -3.93
CA TYR A 96 5.03 4.11 -2.97
C TYR A 96 5.67 2.77 -2.56
N ASN A 97 5.97 1.90 -3.55
CA ASN A 97 6.58 0.61 -3.25
C ASN A 97 7.99 0.76 -2.66
N HIS A 98 8.81 1.64 -3.23
CA HIS A 98 10.18 1.86 -2.75
C HIS A 98 10.20 2.26 -1.27
N ASN A 99 9.32 3.17 -0.87
CA ASN A 99 9.26 3.69 0.50
C ASN A 99 8.89 2.59 1.51
N ILE A 100 7.86 1.78 1.22
CA ILE A 100 7.43 0.72 2.13
C ILE A 100 8.46 -0.42 2.21
N LEU A 101 9.12 -0.77 1.10
CA LEU A 101 10.16 -1.78 1.07
C LEU A 101 11.37 -1.36 1.91
N ARG A 102 11.86 -0.14 1.69
CA ARG A 102 12.99 0.44 2.46
C ARG A 102 12.66 0.54 3.95
N TYR A 103 11.45 1.00 4.28
CA TYR A 103 11.00 1.08 5.67
C TYR A 103 10.96 -0.28 6.33
N THR A 104 10.48 -1.30 5.63
CA THR A 104 10.46 -2.68 6.14
C THR A 104 11.87 -3.21 6.37
N GLU A 105 12.80 -2.98 5.45
CA GLU A 105 14.22 -3.35 5.65
C GLU A 105 14.83 -2.66 6.87
N GLN A 106 14.54 -1.38 7.05
CA GLN A 106 14.98 -0.64 8.23
C GLN A 106 14.42 -1.30 9.51
N LYS A 107 13.13 -1.63 9.56
CA LYS A 107 12.52 -2.30 10.72
C LYS A 107 13.10 -3.68 10.99
N LEU A 108 13.45 -4.42 9.96
CA LEU A 108 14.15 -5.69 10.11
C LEU A 108 15.59 -5.51 10.60
N SER A 109 16.29 -4.48 10.16
CA SER A 109 17.65 -4.18 10.62
C SER A 109 17.71 -3.69 12.08
N GLU A 110 16.63 -3.04 12.55
CA GLU A 110 16.45 -2.64 13.95
C GLU A 110 16.14 -3.85 14.86
N ALA A 111 15.70 -4.97 14.28
CA ALA A 111 15.40 -6.18 15.03
C ALA A 111 16.71 -6.86 15.48
N LYS A 112 16.91 -6.96 16.80
CA LYS A 112 18.12 -7.56 17.39
C LYS A 112 18.37 -9.00 16.94
N TYR A 113 17.31 -9.75 16.62
CA TYR A 113 17.33 -11.16 16.22
C TYR A 113 16.48 -11.34 14.96
N ILE A 114 17.08 -11.04 13.83
CA ILE A 114 16.39 -11.03 12.53
C ILE A 114 15.98 -12.45 12.07
N ASP A 115 16.71 -13.47 12.49
CA ASP A 115 16.44 -14.89 12.17
C ASP A 115 15.11 -15.38 12.74
N ASN A 116 14.58 -14.69 13.75
CA ASN A 116 13.28 -14.96 14.35
C ASN A 116 12.16 -14.10 13.74
N CYS A 117 12.42 -13.42 12.63
CA CYS A 117 11.43 -12.59 11.92
C CYS A 117 10.79 -13.36 10.76
N TYR A 118 9.47 -13.34 10.73
CA TYR A 118 8.63 -13.94 9.69
C TYR A 118 7.92 -12.85 8.90
N LEU A 119 8.05 -12.86 7.58
CA LEU A 119 7.44 -11.90 6.68
C LEU A 119 6.25 -12.50 5.95
N PHE A 120 5.08 -11.92 6.14
CA PHE A 120 3.83 -12.20 5.44
C PHE A 120 3.57 -11.06 4.45
N VAL A 121 4.02 -11.21 3.22
CA VAL A 121 4.05 -10.09 2.26
C VAL A 121 2.83 -10.13 1.35
N MET A 122 1.96 -9.13 1.49
CA MET A 122 0.87 -8.85 0.55
C MET A 122 1.37 -8.03 -0.63
N GLY A 123 0.89 -8.38 -1.81
CA GLY A 123 1.25 -7.70 -3.05
C GLY A 123 2.46 -8.33 -3.75
N HIS A 124 2.35 -8.40 -5.08
CA HIS A 124 3.35 -9.08 -5.91
C HIS A 124 4.72 -8.41 -5.86
N VAL A 125 4.75 -7.06 -5.87
CA VAL A 125 6.03 -6.30 -5.90
C VAL A 125 6.87 -6.58 -4.67
N GLY A 126 6.27 -6.50 -3.49
CA GLY A 126 6.98 -6.77 -2.23
C GLY A 126 7.40 -8.22 -2.09
N ARG A 127 6.52 -9.15 -2.47
CA ARG A 127 6.81 -10.58 -2.42
C ARG A 127 8.04 -10.92 -3.27
N MET A 128 8.07 -10.51 -4.53
CA MET A 128 9.22 -10.72 -5.40
C MET A 128 10.50 -10.08 -4.85
N TYR A 129 10.39 -8.87 -4.30
CA TYR A 129 11.52 -8.17 -3.72
C TYR A 129 12.13 -8.94 -2.54
N PHE A 130 11.31 -9.28 -1.53
CA PHE A 130 11.80 -9.95 -0.33
C PHE A 130 12.21 -11.41 -0.59
N GLN A 131 11.51 -12.14 -1.45
CA GLN A 131 11.93 -13.49 -1.81
C GLN A 131 13.32 -13.51 -2.47
N ASN A 132 13.61 -12.58 -3.36
CA ASN A 132 14.93 -12.48 -4.00
C ASN A 132 16.01 -12.01 -3.01
N ARG A 133 15.71 -11.01 -2.20
CA ARG A 133 16.63 -10.44 -1.21
C ARG A 133 17.01 -11.43 -0.11
N MET A 134 16.01 -12.10 0.46
CA MET A 134 16.22 -13.03 1.57
C MET A 134 16.89 -14.35 1.15
N LYS A 135 16.80 -14.75 -0.13
CA LYS A 135 17.60 -15.84 -0.68
C LYS A 135 19.10 -15.55 -0.61
N SER A 136 19.50 -14.29 -0.81
CA SER A 136 20.90 -13.87 -0.76
C SER A 136 21.42 -13.71 0.65
N ASP A 137 20.64 -13.09 1.55
CA ASP A 137 21.13 -12.62 2.86
C ASP A 137 20.71 -13.51 4.05
N LYS A 138 19.82 -14.49 3.86
CA LYS A 138 19.30 -15.45 4.88
C LYS A 138 18.88 -14.80 6.22
N LYS A 139 18.30 -13.59 6.18
CA LYS A 139 18.09 -12.78 7.38
C LYS A 139 16.69 -12.83 7.99
N ALA A 140 15.67 -13.24 7.24
CA ALA A 140 14.30 -13.39 7.73
C ALA A 140 13.58 -14.44 6.89
N TYR A 141 12.60 -15.12 7.48
CA TYR A 141 11.78 -16.08 6.73
C TYR A 141 10.64 -15.38 6.02
N VAL A 142 10.55 -15.56 4.70
CA VAL A 142 9.41 -15.07 3.89
C VAL A 142 8.46 -16.21 3.63
N ASP A 143 7.21 -16.07 4.08
CA ASP A 143 6.18 -17.08 3.87
C ASP A 143 5.82 -17.14 2.36
N GLY A 144 6.18 -18.26 1.72
CA GLY A 144 5.95 -18.48 0.28
C GLY A 144 4.51 -18.83 -0.07
N GLU A 145 3.70 -19.27 0.90
CA GLU A 145 2.29 -19.62 0.73
C GLU A 145 1.36 -18.43 0.93
N PHE A 146 1.87 -17.34 1.47
CA PHE A 146 1.10 -16.12 1.70
C PHE A 146 0.88 -15.33 0.40
N LEU A 147 -0.03 -15.83 -0.46
CA LEU A 147 -0.24 -15.34 -1.83
C LEU A 147 -1.38 -14.31 -1.96
N TYR A 148 -1.53 -13.41 -0.98
CA TYR A 148 -2.60 -12.41 -0.99
C TYR A 148 -2.27 -11.22 -1.89
N THR A 149 -3.24 -10.85 -2.74
CA THR A 149 -3.21 -9.66 -3.58
C THR A 149 -3.74 -8.44 -2.79
N THR A 150 -3.23 -7.27 -3.11
CA THR A 150 -3.70 -5.99 -2.57
C THR A 150 -4.74 -5.31 -3.45
N GLN A 151 -5.04 -5.86 -4.63
CA GLN A 151 -6.10 -5.35 -5.49
C GLN A 151 -7.48 -5.67 -4.90
N ASN A 152 -8.35 -4.67 -4.83
CA ASN A 152 -9.70 -4.79 -4.27
C ASN A 152 -9.70 -5.38 -2.85
N PRO A 153 -9.28 -4.62 -1.84
CA PRO A 153 -9.33 -5.08 -0.45
C PRO A 153 -10.77 -5.44 -0.06
N THR A 154 -10.94 -6.64 0.49
CA THR A 154 -12.24 -7.14 0.96
C THR A 154 -12.15 -7.60 2.40
N LEU A 155 -13.26 -7.49 3.12
CA LEU A 155 -13.35 -7.97 4.49
C LEU A 155 -13.09 -9.50 4.58
N TYR A 156 -13.48 -10.24 3.54
CA TYR A 156 -13.23 -11.69 3.45
C TYR A 156 -11.73 -12.01 3.50
N ARG A 157 -10.90 -11.31 2.69
CA ARG A 157 -9.44 -11.50 2.72
C ARG A 157 -8.83 -11.07 4.04
N ALA A 158 -9.30 -9.97 4.61
CA ALA A 158 -8.84 -9.53 5.93
C ALA A 158 -9.15 -10.59 7.00
N ARG A 159 -10.29 -11.27 6.89
CA ARG A 159 -10.66 -12.40 7.74
C ARG A 159 -9.69 -13.56 7.61
N GLU A 160 -9.42 -14.02 6.39
CA GLU A 160 -8.48 -15.14 6.15
C GLU A 160 -7.09 -14.85 6.73
N ILE A 161 -6.58 -13.61 6.53
CA ILE A 161 -5.30 -13.19 7.07
C ILE A 161 -5.32 -13.12 8.59
N ALA A 162 -6.40 -12.60 9.18
CA ALA A 162 -6.56 -12.52 10.63
C ALA A 162 -6.59 -13.92 11.25
N GLU A 163 -7.38 -14.85 10.70
CA GLU A 163 -7.49 -16.22 11.18
C GLU A 163 -6.14 -16.94 11.14
N LEU A 164 -5.39 -16.84 10.02
CA LEU A 164 -4.05 -17.41 9.87
C LEU A 164 -3.08 -16.88 10.94
N VAL A 165 -3.07 -15.58 11.15
CA VAL A 165 -2.12 -14.95 12.10
C VAL A 165 -2.51 -15.23 13.55
N LEU A 166 -3.81 -15.22 13.87
CA LEU A 166 -4.31 -15.56 15.20
C LEU A 166 -4.00 -17.02 15.53
N GLU A 167 -4.21 -17.95 14.60
CA GLU A 167 -3.88 -19.36 14.77
C GLU A 167 -2.37 -19.56 15.05
N LYS A 168 -1.49 -18.91 14.27
CA LYS A 168 -0.05 -18.96 14.52
C LYS A 168 0.35 -18.37 15.88
N PHE A 169 -0.33 -17.33 16.31
CA PHE A 169 -0.13 -16.75 17.63
C PHE A 169 -0.61 -17.68 18.74
N GLU A 170 -1.77 -18.33 18.61
CA GLU A 170 -2.31 -19.31 19.56
C GLU A 170 -1.40 -20.54 19.68
N LYS A 171 -0.87 -21.05 18.56
CA LYS A 171 0.07 -22.18 18.50
C LYS A 171 1.49 -21.82 19.01
N LYS A 172 1.73 -20.58 19.41
CA LYS A 172 3.05 -20.08 19.83
C LYS A 172 4.12 -20.17 18.73
N GLU A 173 3.68 -20.17 17.48
CA GLU A 173 4.57 -20.02 16.32
C GLU A 173 5.03 -18.58 16.15
N LEU A 174 4.22 -17.61 16.62
CA LEU A 174 4.53 -16.19 16.68
C LEU A 174 4.27 -15.67 18.10
N ASP A 175 5.14 -14.79 18.60
CA ASP A 175 5.02 -14.14 19.91
C ASP A 175 4.56 -12.69 19.79
N GLU A 176 4.88 -12.06 18.68
CA GLU A 176 4.47 -10.70 18.35
C GLU A 176 4.09 -10.63 16.86
N VAL A 177 3.06 -9.84 16.55
CA VAL A 177 2.66 -9.60 15.16
C VAL A 177 2.53 -8.11 14.92
N TYR A 178 3.16 -7.66 13.85
CA TYR A 178 3.19 -6.28 13.42
C TYR A 178 2.59 -6.15 12.02
N LEU A 179 1.91 -5.05 11.78
CA LEU A 179 1.36 -4.68 10.49
C LEU A 179 2.13 -3.48 9.96
N ILE A 180 2.75 -3.62 8.79
CA ILE A 180 3.50 -2.56 8.11
C ILE A 180 2.73 -2.18 6.86
N TYR A 181 2.27 -0.94 6.80
CA TYR A 181 1.49 -0.40 5.69
C TYR A 181 1.73 1.09 5.51
N THR A 182 1.30 1.64 4.39
CA THR A 182 1.39 3.08 4.13
C THR A 182 0.12 3.76 4.59
N GLN A 183 0.26 4.73 5.49
CA GLN A 183 -0.81 5.58 5.99
C GLN A 183 -0.83 6.92 5.26
N MET A 184 -2.01 7.47 5.06
CA MET A 184 -2.19 8.84 4.57
C MET A 184 -2.13 9.80 5.75
N THR A 185 -1.10 10.64 5.79
CA THR A 185 -0.96 11.72 6.80
C THR A 185 -1.71 12.96 6.38
N ASN A 186 -1.67 13.27 5.08
CA ASN A 186 -2.40 14.38 4.45
C ASN A 186 -2.85 13.96 3.05
N SER A 187 -3.68 14.78 2.39
CA SER A 187 -4.18 14.51 1.03
C SER A 187 -3.08 14.25 -0.03
N SER A 188 -1.83 14.62 0.25
CA SER A 188 -0.69 14.49 -0.66
C SER A 188 0.53 13.78 -0.06
N GLN A 189 0.51 13.47 1.24
CA GLN A 189 1.62 12.84 1.94
C GLN A 189 1.22 11.49 2.48
N PHE A 190 2.05 10.50 2.20
CA PHE A 190 1.89 9.13 2.71
C PHE A 190 3.20 8.67 3.33
N GLU A 191 3.10 8.02 4.47
CA GLU A 191 4.25 7.51 5.20
C GLU A 191 4.03 6.05 5.59
N PRO A 192 5.07 5.21 5.48
CA PRO A 192 5.03 3.87 6.00
C PRO A 192 4.90 3.91 7.53
N LYS A 193 4.06 3.03 8.07
CA LYS A 193 3.79 2.91 9.50
C LYS A 193 3.84 1.47 9.95
N THR A 194 4.28 1.26 11.17
CA THR A 194 4.19 -0.04 11.85
C THR A 194 3.18 0.06 12.99
N VAL A 195 2.25 -0.87 13.03
CA VAL A 195 1.27 -1.02 14.12
C VAL A 195 1.39 -2.43 14.67
N GLN A 196 1.51 -2.55 15.99
CA GLN A 196 1.47 -3.85 16.65
C GLN A 196 0.04 -4.38 16.63
N LEU A 197 -0.15 -5.55 16.03
CA LEU A 197 -1.43 -6.25 15.98
C LEU A 197 -1.58 -7.18 17.21
N LEU A 198 -0.55 -7.97 17.50
CA LEU A 198 -0.54 -8.92 18.62
C LEU A 198 0.78 -8.83 19.40
N PRO A 199 0.75 -9.05 20.73
CA PRO A 199 -0.43 -9.06 21.58
C PRO A 199 -1.14 -7.71 21.59
N PHE A 200 -2.46 -7.71 21.78
CA PHE A 200 -3.20 -6.46 21.90
C PHE A 200 -2.74 -5.68 23.13
N SER A 201 -2.52 -4.40 22.96
CA SER A 201 -2.22 -3.51 24.08
C SER A 201 -3.49 -2.81 24.54
N ARG A 202 -3.79 -2.90 25.83
CA ARG A 202 -4.90 -2.13 26.43
C ARG A 202 -4.78 -0.62 26.16
N ARG A 203 -3.55 -0.11 25.99
CA ARG A 203 -3.32 1.30 25.64
C ARG A 203 -3.72 1.67 24.20
N HIS A 204 -3.67 0.71 23.28
CA HIS A 204 -4.08 0.94 21.89
C HIS A 204 -5.60 0.87 21.72
N LEU A 205 -6.27 0.15 22.60
CA LEU A 205 -7.73 0.05 22.65
C LEU A 205 -8.35 1.29 23.32
N GLY A 206 -7.68 1.91 24.28
CA GLY A 206 -8.17 3.05 25.06
C GLY A 206 -7.90 4.45 24.46
N LYS A 207 -7.55 4.58 23.17
CA LYS A 207 -7.28 5.88 22.52
C LYS A 207 -8.43 6.44 21.66
N ALA A 208 -9.65 6.02 21.86
CA ALA A 208 -10.80 6.84 21.48
C ALA A 208 -10.98 7.97 22.51
N ASN A 209 -9.91 8.76 22.70
CA ASN A 209 -9.92 9.96 23.53
C ASN A 209 -10.46 11.15 22.73
N ASP A 210 -11.72 11.09 22.39
CA ASP A 210 -12.51 12.31 22.24
C ASP A 210 -13.45 12.33 23.44
N GLY A 211 -13.32 13.31 24.34
CA GLY A 211 -13.98 13.42 25.64
C GLY A 211 -15.51 13.31 25.68
N THR A 212 -16.10 12.63 24.74
CA THR A 212 -17.54 12.34 24.59
C THR A 212 -17.93 10.90 24.93
N MET A 213 -17.01 10.06 25.45
CA MET A 213 -17.45 8.74 25.95
C MET A 213 -18.41 8.92 27.11
N LYS A 214 -19.68 8.86 26.81
CA LYS A 214 -20.71 8.57 27.82
C LYS A 214 -20.27 7.24 28.47
N LYS A 215 -20.00 7.28 29.78
CA LYS A 215 -19.82 6.05 30.58
C LYS A 215 -20.96 5.13 30.21
N LEU A 216 -20.65 4.04 29.49
CA LEU A 216 -21.65 3.04 29.19
C LEU A 216 -22.20 2.51 30.53
N PRO A 217 -23.51 2.37 30.67
CA PRO A 217 -24.10 1.83 31.91
C PRO A 217 -23.46 0.45 32.17
N LYS A 218 -23.40 0.06 33.46
CA LYS A 218 -22.93 -1.28 33.87
C LYS A 218 -23.63 -2.33 33.02
N ALA A 219 -22.94 -2.78 31.96
CA ALA A 219 -23.47 -3.81 31.08
C ALA A 219 -23.19 -5.17 31.72
N SER A 220 -24.20 -6.00 31.84
CA SER A 220 -23.99 -7.42 32.10
C SER A 220 -23.70 -8.13 30.79
N PHE A 221 -22.62 -8.89 30.76
CA PHE A 221 -22.21 -9.65 29.56
C PHE A 221 -22.67 -11.11 29.74
N VAL A 222 -23.36 -11.64 28.74
CA VAL A 222 -23.90 -13.01 28.74
C VAL A 222 -23.28 -13.77 27.57
N PRO A 223 -22.68 -14.96 27.78
CA PRO A 223 -22.66 -15.71 29.04
C PRO A 223 -21.61 -15.22 30.06
N SER A 224 -20.45 -14.74 29.61
CA SER A 224 -19.40 -14.15 30.43
C SER A 224 -18.59 -13.10 29.65
N PRO A 225 -17.91 -12.12 30.31
CA PRO A 225 -17.04 -11.18 29.63
C PRO A 225 -15.93 -11.87 28.83
N GLU A 226 -15.38 -12.97 29.34
CA GLU A 226 -14.32 -13.75 28.72
C GLU A 226 -14.79 -14.37 27.41
N GLU A 227 -15.96 -14.98 27.38
CA GLU A 227 -16.51 -15.59 26.18
C GLU A 227 -16.87 -14.54 25.12
N VAL A 228 -17.49 -13.44 25.53
CA VAL A 228 -17.80 -12.32 24.64
C VAL A 228 -16.52 -11.77 24.01
N MET A 229 -15.45 -11.57 24.80
CA MET A 229 -14.15 -11.12 24.30
C MET A 229 -13.52 -12.11 23.32
N ALA A 230 -13.67 -13.42 23.55
CA ALA A 230 -13.13 -14.43 22.64
C ALA A 230 -13.74 -14.35 21.23
N TYR A 231 -14.98 -13.88 21.10
CA TYR A 231 -15.61 -13.62 19.80
C TYR A 231 -15.26 -12.23 19.22
N LEU A 232 -15.20 -11.21 20.08
CA LEU A 232 -14.99 -9.82 19.61
C LEU A 232 -13.56 -9.56 19.14
N ILE A 233 -12.54 -10.17 19.79
CA ILE A 233 -11.13 -9.92 19.47
C ILE A 233 -10.74 -10.37 18.05
N PRO A 234 -11.11 -11.57 17.57
CA PRO A 234 -10.86 -11.95 16.19
C PRO A 234 -11.53 -11.00 15.19
N ASP A 235 -12.74 -10.55 15.45
CA ASP A 235 -13.44 -9.59 14.60
C ASP A 235 -12.77 -8.22 14.60
N PHE A 236 -12.25 -7.79 15.73
CA PHE A 236 -11.47 -6.56 15.84
C PHE A 236 -10.14 -6.65 15.07
N ALA A 237 -9.42 -7.78 15.15
CA ALA A 237 -8.22 -8.04 14.35
C ALA A 237 -8.51 -7.94 12.84
N LYS A 238 -9.61 -8.53 12.37
CA LYS A 238 -10.09 -8.42 10.98
C LYS A 238 -10.31 -6.96 10.59
N GLY A 239 -10.89 -6.16 11.49
CA GLY A 239 -11.14 -4.75 11.29
C GLY A 239 -9.87 -3.94 11.10
N ILE A 240 -8.87 -4.16 11.95
CA ILE A 240 -7.56 -3.49 11.86
C ILE A 240 -6.88 -3.85 10.54
N ILE A 241 -6.84 -5.13 10.18
CA ILE A 241 -6.21 -5.59 8.93
C ILE A 241 -6.95 -5.03 7.73
N TYR A 242 -8.29 -5.06 7.73
CA TYR A 242 -9.11 -4.50 6.65
C TYR A 242 -8.86 -2.99 6.49
N GLY A 243 -8.90 -2.24 7.58
CA GLY A 243 -8.61 -0.81 7.57
C GLY A 243 -7.26 -0.49 6.96
N ALA A 244 -6.22 -1.20 7.39
CA ALA A 244 -4.86 -1.03 6.85
C ALA A 244 -4.76 -1.42 5.36
N MET A 245 -5.43 -2.50 4.93
CA MET A 245 -5.49 -2.90 3.51
C MET A 245 -6.15 -1.81 2.64
N VAL A 246 -7.26 -1.25 3.10
CA VAL A 246 -7.97 -0.20 2.35
C VAL A 246 -7.17 1.10 2.35
N GLU A 247 -6.59 1.48 3.48
CA GLU A 247 -5.76 2.69 3.58
C GLU A 247 -4.52 2.59 2.69
N ALA A 248 -3.80 1.47 2.73
CA ALA A 248 -2.66 1.19 1.85
C ALA A 248 -3.06 1.25 0.36
N PHE A 249 -4.20 0.66 0.01
CA PHE A 249 -4.74 0.70 -1.35
C PHE A 249 -5.10 2.13 -1.78
N CYS A 250 -5.71 2.92 -0.89
CA CYS A 250 -6.00 4.34 -1.18
C CYS A 250 -4.71 5.13 -1.42
N CYS A 251 -3.66 4.92 -0.61
CA CYS A 251 -2.36 5.54 -0.81
C CYS A 251 -1.71 5.12 -2.13
N GLU A 252 -1.77 3.83 -2.48
CA GLU A 252 -1.30 3.31 -3.77
C GLU A 252 -2.01 3.98 -4.96
N GLN A 253 -3.35 4.05 -4.93
CA GLN A 253 -4.12 4.67 -6.02
C GLN A 253 -3.85 6.18 -6.11
N GLN A 254 -3.73 6.88 -4.98
CA GLN A 254 -3.41 8.30 -4.95
C GLN A 254 -2.00 8.55 -5.50
N ALA A 255 -1.00 7.77 -5.08
CA ALA A 255 0.37 7.86 -5.59
C ALA A 255 0.42 7.62 -7.11
N ARG A 256 -0.36 6.64 -7.59
CA ARG A 256 -0.48 6.36 -9.03
C ARG A 256 -1.13 7.51 -9.77
N MET A 257 -2.20 8.11 -9.24
CA MET A 257 -2.83 9.29 -9.84
C MET A 257 -1.82 10.44 -9.98
N THR A 258 -1.09 10.75 -8.93
CA THR A 258 -0.08 11.82 -8.95
C THR A 258 1.03 11.53 -9.97
N ALA A 259 1.52 10.29 -10.03
CA ALA A 259 2.53 9.87 -10.99
C ALA A 259 2.02 9.96 -12.46
N MET A 260 0.77 9.55 -12.70
CA MET A 260 0.16 9.61 -14.03
C MET A 260 -0.16 11.05 -14.46
N ASP A 261 -0.58 11.92 -13.56
CA ASP A 261 -0.79 13.36 -13.85
C ASP A 261 0.54 14.03 -14.23
N SER A 262 1.60 13.76 -13.47
CA SER A 262 2.95 14.26 -13.78
C SER A 262 3.44 13.75 -15.14
N ALA A 263 3.29 12.45 -15.41
CA ALA A 263 3.68 11.87 -16.70
C ALA A 263 2.87 12.46 -17.88
N THR A 264 1.58 12.72 -17.67
CA THR A 264 0.69 13.36 -18.66
C THR A 264 1.15 14.79 -18.98
N LYS A 265 1.53 15.58 -17.96
CA LYS A 265 2.08 16.94 -18.15
C LYS A 265 3.38 16.89 -18.92
N SER A 266 4.33 16.06 -18.49
CA SER A 266 5.61 15.89 -19.20
C SER A 266 5.44 15.44 -20.65
N ALA A 267 4.52 14.52 -20.93
CA ALA A 267 4.22 14.07 -22.30
C ALA A 267 3.70 15.21 -23.17
N LYS A 268 2.84 16.09 -22.65
CA LYS A 268 2.35 17.27 -23.38
C LYS A 268 3.48 18.25 -23.72
N ASP A 269 4.38 18.49 -22.78
CA ASP A 269 5.52 19.39 -22.99
C ASP A 269 6.47 18.83 -24.07
N ILE A 270 6.78 17.53 -24.01
CA ILE A 270 7.62 16.87 -25.02
C ILE A 270 6.96 16.91 -26.42
N ILE A 271 5.62 16.69 -26.51
CA ILE A 271 4.90 16.81 -27.80
C ILE A 271 5.03 18.24 -28.36
N LYS A 272 4.91 19.25 -27.51
CA LYS A 272 5.07 20.66 -27.93
C LYS A 272 6.47 20.93 -28.49
N GLU A 273 7.50 20.49 -27.79
CA GLU A 273 8.91 20.65 -28.25
C GLU A 273 9.15 19.90 -29.57
N LEU A 274 8.74 18.64 -29.66
CA LEU A 274 8.91 17.86 -30.87
C LEU A 274 8.12 18.43 -32.06
N SER A 275 6.95 19.01 -31.81
CA SER A 275 6.15 19.66 -32.85
C SER A 275 6.85 20.91 -33.43
N LEU A 276 7.54 21.68 -32.59
CA LEU A 276 8.35 22.79 -33.02
C LEU A 276 9.54 22.32 -33.86
N LEU A 277 10.25 21.28 -33.45
CA LEU A 277 11.37 20.67 -34.19
C LEU A 277 10.90 20.10 -35.55
N TYR A 278 9.74 19.40 -35.54
CA TYR A 278 9.14 18.87 -36.76
C TYR A 278 8.85 19.99 -37.79
N ASN A 279 8.21 21.08 -37.34
CA ASN A 279 7.90 22.21 -38.23
C ASN A 279 9.12 22.87 -38.78
N ARG A 280 10.19 23.07 -37.97
CA ARG A 280 11.47 23.61 -38.43
C ARG A 280 12.15 22.70 -39.46
N ALA A 281 12.19 21.39 -39.17
CA ALA A 281 12.78 20.41 -40.08
C ALA A 281 12.02 20.34 -41.40
N ARG A 282 10.68 20.36 -41.34
CA ARG A 282 9.81 20.38 -42.53
C ARG A 282 10.04 21.63 -43.38
N GLN A 283 10.11 22.82 -42.74
CA GLN A 283 10.38 24.07 -43.48
C GLN A 283 11.72 24.05 -44.16
N ALA A 284 12.78 23.55 -43.44
CA ALA A 284 14.12 23.42 -44.02
C ALA A 284 14.15 22.46 -45.22
N SER A 285 13.46 21.32 -45.13
CA SER A 285 13.33 20.36 -46.24
C SER A 285 12.63 20.98 -47.46
N ILE A 286 11.51 21.67 -47.26
CA ILE A 286 10.77 22.34 -48.34
C ILE A 286 11.65 23.42 -48.97
N THR A 287 12.38 24.23 -48.19
CA THR A 287 13.26 25.25 -48.70
C THR A 287 14.40 24.64 -49.53
N GLN A 288 14.97 23.55 -49.07
CA GLN A 288 16.01 22.82 -49.81
C GLN A 288 15.47 22.28 -51.14
N GLU A 289 14.30 21.62 -51.13
CA GLU A 289 13.65 21.10 -52.34
C GLU A 289 13.41 22.22 -53.38
N ILE A 290 12.89 23.39 -52.93
CA ILE A 290 12.66 24.56 -53.79
C ILE A 290 14.00 25.06 -54.36
N THR A 291 15.02 25.16 -53.51
CA THR A 291 16.37 25.63 -53.97
C THR A 291 16.99 24.68 -54.98
N GLU A 292 16.86 23.37 -54.78
CA GLU A 292 17.35 22.36 -55.73
C GLU A 292 16.60 22.42 -57.05
N VAL A 293 15.27 22.60 -57.06
CA VAL A 293 14.46 22.75 -58.28
C VAL A 293 14.85 24.05 -59.01
N CYS A 294 14.95 25.18 -58.30
CA CYS A 294 15.35 26.47 -58.91
C CYS A 294 16.77 26.41 -59.49
N GLY A 295 17.74 25.84 -58.72
CA GLY A 295 19.10 25.69 -59.21
C GLY A 295 19.24 24.71 -60.39
N GLY A 296 18.41 23.64 -60.42
CA GLY A 296 18.31 22.76 -61.57
C GLY A 296 17.73 23.44 -62.84
N ALA A 297 16.71 24.29 -62.66
CA ALA A 297 16.13 25.05 -63.76
C ALA A 297 17.08 26.09 -64.33
N GLU A 298 17.89 26.77 -63.52
CA GLU A 298 18.94 27.71 -63.96
C GLU A 298 20.05 26.98 -64.72
N SER A 299 20.46 25.79 -64.33
CA SER A 299 21.50 25.01 -65.01
C SER A 299 21.02 24.43 -66.37
N ILE A 300 19.74 24.35 -66.65
CA ILE A 300 19.21 23.92 -67.95
C ILE A 300 19.06 25.11 -68.91
N ASN A 301 18.91 26.34 -68.41
CA ASN A 301 18.77 27.56 -69.18
C ASN A 301 20.10 28.31 -69.49
N SER A 302 21.19 27.82 -68.93
CA SER A 302 22.59 28.28 -69.22
C SER A 302 23.26 27.26 -70.08
#